data_91e321b71b8ccb1a66b9216cfb037e8c
#
_entry.id   91e321b71b8ccb1a66b9216cfb037e8c
#
_cell.length_a   1.000
_cell.length_b   1.000
_cell.length_c   1.000
_cell.angle_alpha   90.00
_cell.angle_beta   90.00
_cell.angle_gamma   90.00
#
_symmetry.space_group_name_H-M   'P 1'
#
loop_
_entity.id
_entity.type
_entity.pdbx_description
1 polymer ?
#
loop_
_entity_poly.entity_id
_entity_poly.type
_entity_poly.pdbx_seq_one_letter_code
_entity_poly.pdbx_strand_id
1 'polypeptide(L)'
;MFISCIRSFIDTFIIGKCALSDVDTFAVVKNGDGCDVVIGYSSTNTNRVNIPTTCETCDIDTPVTFNANLFKEVLVANRECTSAVLEVSTEGLAKVKFKIDDFDSTYYVVAMQDVD
;
A
#
# COMPACT_ATOMS: atom_id res chain seq x y z
N MET A 1 1.49 1.54 12.34
CA MET A 1 1.51 0.22 11.68
C MET A 1 2.68 0.16 10.71
N PHE A 2 3.47 -0.91 10.80
CA PHE A 2 4.62 -1.10 9.94
C PHE A 2 4.44 -2.36 9.12
N ILE A 3 4.58 -2.24 7.83
CA ILE A 3 4.55 -3.37 6.91
C ILE A 3 5.92 -3.46 6.25
N SER A 4 6.60 -4.59 6.46
CA SER A 4 7.84 -4.85 5.74
C SER A 4 7.50 -5.27 4.33
N CYS A 5 7.86 -4.43 3.37
CA CYS A 5 7.63 -4.71 1.97
C CYS A 5 8.86 -5.38 1.39
N ILE A 6 8.67 -6.55 0.82
CA ILE A 6 9.71 -7.22 0.06
C ILE A 6 9.42 -7.05 -1.43
N ARG A 7 10.38 -7.40 -2.25
CA ARG A 7 10.23 -7.25 -3.70
C ARG A 7 8.99 -7.95 -4.24
N SER A 8 8.63 -9.09 -3.65
CA SER A 8 7.43 -9.81 -4.07
C SER A 8 6.15 -9.00 -3.85
N PHE A 9 6.07 -8.23 -2.76
CA PHE A 9 4.93 -7.34 -2.53
C PHE A 9 4.89 -6.24 -3.59
N ILE A 10 6.02 -5.64 -3.90
CA ILE A 10 6.11 -4.57 -4.90
C ILE A 10 5.62 -5.08 -6.26
N ASP A 11 6.12 -6.24 -6.69
CA ASP A 11 5.72 -6.83 -7.96
C ASP A 11 4.24 -7.21 -7.97
N THR A 12 3.75 -7.78 -6.88
CA THR A 12 2.33 -8.16 -6.75
C THR A 12 1.42 -6.93 -6.83
N PHE A 13 1.80 -5.85 -6.18
CA PHE A 13 1.01 -4.60 -6.24
C PHE A 13 0.97 -4.04 -7.65
N ILE A 14 2.12 -3.98 -8.30
CA ILE A 14 2.22 -3.45 -9.67
C ILE A 14 1.36 -4.27 -10.63
N ILE A 15 1.47 -5.60 -10.56
CA ILE A 15 0.69 -6.50 -11.41
C ILE A 15 -0.80 -6.36 -11.12
N GLY A 16 -1.18 -6.33 -9.85
CA GLY A 16 -2.58 -6.18 -9.45
C GLY A 16 -3.18 -4.85 -9.92
N LYS A 17 -2.43 -3.77 -9.81
CA LYS A 17 -2.91 -2.47 -10.29
C LYS A 17 -3.05 -2.46 -11.81
N CYS A 18 -2.15 -3.10 -12.54
CA CYS A 18 -2.25 -3.20 -13.98
C CYS A 18 -3.48 -4.01 -14.42
N ALA A 19 -3.82 -5.06 -13.66
CA ALA A 19 -5.02 -5.86 -13.93
C ALA A 19 -6.31 -5.06 -13.68
N LEU A 20 -6.27 -4.09 -12.77
CA LEU A 20 -7.40 -3.23 -12.44
C LEU A 20 -7.08 -1.79 -12.82
N SER A 21 -6.82 -1.56 -14.11
CA SER A 21 -6.33 -0.29 -14.61
C SER A 21 -7.31 0.87 -14.41
N ASP A 22 -8.59 0.58 -14.30
CA ASP A 22 -9.65 1.57 -14.07
C ASP A 22 -9.88 1.86 -12.57
N VAL A 23 -9.18 1.18 -11.68
CA VAL A 23 -9.29 1.41 -10.25
C VAL A 23 -8.20 2.36 -9.80
N ASP A 24 -8.60 3.44 -9.14
CA ASP A 24 -7.69 4.51 -8.75
C ASP A 24 -7.23 4.46 -7.30
N THR A 25 -7.81 3.58 -6.49
CA THR A 25 -7.57 3.56 -5.05
C THR A 25 -7.19 2.17 -4.55
N PHE A 26 -6.44 2.15 -3.45
CA PHE A 26 -6.26 0.94 -2.66
C PHE A 26 -6.47 1.30 -1.19
N ALA A 27 -6.79 0.30 -0.39
CA ALA A 27 -6.98 0.48 1.05
C ALA A 27 -6.09 -0.46 1.83
N VAL A 28 -5.70 -0.02 3.02
CA VAL A 28 -5.05 -0.88 4.00
C VAL A 28 -6.11 -1.23 5.04
N VAL A 29 -6.38 -2.52 5.20
CA VAL A 29 -7.44 -3.00 6.08
C VAL A 29 -6.88 -4.02 7.07
N LYS A 30 -7.42 -3.99 8.28
CA LYS A 30 -7.04 -4.96 9.31
C LYS A 30 -7.69 -6.31 9.01
N ASN A 31 -6.92 -7.38 9.12
CA ASN A 31 -7.40 -8.73 8.92
C ASN A 31 -6.82 -9.62 10.02
N GLY A 32 -7.58 -9.84 11.09
CA GLY A 32 -7.11 -10.60 12.23
C GLY A 32 -5.90 -9.95 12.88
N ASP A 33 -4.81 -10.70 12.98
CA ASP A 33 -3.54 -10.21 13.55
C ASP A 33 -2.66 -9.51 12.51
N GLY A 34 -3.05 -9.55 11.24
CA GLY A 34 -2.31 -8.93 10.16
C GLY A 34 -3.11 -7.85 9.47
N CYS A 35 -2.70 -7.52 8.28
CA CYS A 35 -3.40 -6.54 7.45
C CYS A 35 -3.29 -6.91 5.99
N ASP A 36 -4.27 -6.46 5.21
CA ASP A 36 -4.28 -6.66 3.77
C ASP A 36 -4.19 -5.30 3.08
N VAL A 37 -3.51 -5.29 1.95
CA VAL A 37 -3.56 -4.19 1.00
C VAL A 37 -4.55 -4.60 -0.09
N VAL A 38 -5.61 -3.85 -0.27
CA VAL A 38 -6.71 -4.19 -1.16
C VAL A 38 -6.82 -3.14 -2.25
N ILE A 39 -6.53 -3.53 -3.49
CA ILE A 39 -6.73 -2.67 -4.66
C ILE A 39 -8.18 -2.84 -5.10
N GLY A 40 -8.89 -1.73 -5.25
CA GLY A 40 -10.30 -1.77 -5.62
C GLY A 40 -11.24 -1.98 -4.44
N TYR A 41 -10.83 -1.58 -3.25
CA TYR A 41 -11.68 -1.69 -2.06
C TYR A 41 -12.86 -0.73 -2.17
N SER A 42 -14.03 -1.29 -2.41
CA SER A 42 -15.27 -0.53 -2.54
C SER A 42 -16.44 -1.46 -2.32
N SER A 43 -17.49 -0.97 -1.66
CA SER A 43 -18.71 -1.75 -1.42
C SER A 43 -19.46 -2.07 -2.71
N THR A 44 -19.25 -1.29 -3.76
CA THR A 44 -19.94 -1.48 -5.03
C THR A 44 -19.11 -2.24 -6.07
N ASN A 45 -17.82 -2.37 -5.84
CA ASN A 45 -16.92 -3.02 -6.80
C ASN A 45 -16.65 -4.46 -6.37
N THR A 46 -16.96 -5.41 -7.27
CA THR A 46 -16.71 -6.82 -7.03
C THR A 46 -15.32 -7.26 -7.47
N ASN A 47 -14.64 -6.46 -8.28
CA ASN A 47 -13.29 -6.75 -8.75
C ASN A 47 -12.28 -6.10 -7.82
N ARG A 48 -11.50 -6.92 -7.14
CA ARG A 48 -10.46 -6.44 -6.22
C ARG A 48 -9.30 -7.41 -6.16
N VAL A 49 -8.15 -6.89 -5.80
CA VAL A 49 -6.95 -7.69 -5.54
C VAL A 49 -6.59 -7.51 -4.07
N ASN A 50 -6.61 -8.61 -3.32
CA ASN A 50 -6.19 -8.63 -1.92
C ASN A 50 -4.74 -9.09 -1.83
N ILE A 51 -3.91 -8.32 -1.17
CA ILE A 51 -2.52 -8.66 -0.96
C ILE A 51 -2.30 -8.80 0.55
N PRO A 52 -2.26 -10.03 1.08
CA PRO A 52 -1.98 -10.21 2.50
C PRO A 52 -0.56 -9.75 2.84
N THR A 53 -0.42 -9.06 3.95
CA THR A 53 0.88 -8.61 4.42
C THR A 53 1.08 -8.99 5.87
N THR A 54 2.34 -9.00 6.30
CA THR A 54 2.68 -9.20 7.70
C THR A 54 3.05 -7.85 8.29
N CYS A 55 2.41 -7.47 9.38
CA CYS A 55 2.74 -6.24 10.08
C CYS A 55 3.12 -6.54 11.52
N GLU A 56 4.06 -5.76 12.06
CA GLU A 56 4.52 -5.94 13.44
C GLU A 56 3.46 -5.50 14.45
N THR A 57 2.81 -4.39 14.16
CA THR A 57 1.70 -3.86 14.96
C THR A 57 0.62 -3.40 14.02
N CYS A 58 -0.61 -3.78 14.31
CA CYS A 58 -1.76 -3.35 13.52
C CYS A 58 -2.73 -2.62 14.42
N ASP A 59 -2.65 -1.30 14.43
CA ASP A 59 -3.46 -0.42 15.26
C ASP A 59 -4.49 0.34 14.42
N ILE A 60 -4.71 -0.09 13.19
CA ILE A 60 -5.70 0.51 12.30
C ILE A 60 -7.05 -0.14 12.55
N ASP A 61 -8.03 0.62 13.03
CA ASP A 61 -9.38 0.14 13.29
C ASP A 61 -10.30 0.25 12.08
N THR A 62 -10.02 1.21 11.21
CA THR A 62 -10.83 1.47 10.02
C THR A 62 -9.95 1.46 8.78
N PRO A 63 -10.50 1.09 7.61
CA PRO A 63 -9.72 1.11 6.38
C PRO A 63 -9.18 2.50 6.06
N VAL A 64 -7.94 2.56 5.61
CA VAL A 64 -7.29 3.79 5.17
C VAL A 64 -7.05 3.69 3.67
N THR A 65 -7.56 4.62 2.91
CA THR A 65 -7.56 4.59 1.43
C THR A 65 -6.55 5.56 0.86
N PHE A 66 -5.81 5.12 -0.14
CA PHE A 66 -4.76 5.90 -0.79
C PHE A 66 -4.91 5.84 -2.31
N ASN A 67 -4.21 6.75 -3.01
CA ASN A 67 -4.17 6.77 -4.46
C ASN A 67 -3.28 5.64 -4.98
N ALA A 68 -3.88 4.69 -5.68
CA ALA A 68 -3.16 3.51 -6.18
C ALA A 68 -2.23 3.84 -7.35
N ASN A 69 -2.58 4.80 -8.18
CA ASN A 69 -1.74 5.20 -9.30
C ASN A 69 -0.45 5.85 -8.84
N LEU A 70 -0.55 6.76 -7.88
CA LEU A 70 0.61 7.42 -7.30
C LEU A 70 1.52 6.41 -6.59
N PHE A 71 0.92 5.52 -5.80
CA PHE A 71 1.69 4.50 -5.08
C PHE A 71 2.40 3.56 -6.05
N LYS A 72 1.73 3.14 -7.11
CA LYS A 72 2.35 2.32 -8.15
C LYS A 72 3.56 3.01 -8.77
N GLU A 73 3.44 4.30 -9.08
CA GLU A 73 4.55 5.06 -9.67
C GLU A 73 5.75 5.10 -8.72
N VAL A 74 5.50 5.29 -7.43
CA VAL A 74 6.55 5.28 -6.40
C VAL A 74 7.23 3.90 -6.36
N LEU A 75 6.46 2.83 -6.39
CA LEU A 75 7.01 1.48 -6.38
C LEU A 75 7.83 1.18 -7.63
N VAL A 76 7.35 1.58 -8.80
CA VAL A 76 8.06 1.36 -10.06
C VAL A 76 9.40 2.10 -10.07
N ALA A 77 9.41 3.34 -9.60
CA ALA A 77 10.62 4.15 -9.53
C ALA A 77 11.68 3.56 -8.60
N ASN A 78 11.26 2.77 -7.61
CA ASN A 78 12.16 2.18 -6.61
C ASN A 78 12.19 0.66 -6.67
N ARG A 79 11.88 0.09 -7.81
CA ARG A 79 11.70 -1.35 -7.99
C ARG A 79 12.96 -2.16 -7.69
N GLU A 80 14.13 -1.56 -7.82
CA GLU A 80 15.41 -2.23 -7.60
C GLU A 80 15.89 -2.15 -6.15
N CYS A 81 15.04 -1.69 -5.23
CA CYS A 81 15.42 -1.57 -3.84
C CYS A 81 15.74 -2.95 -3.23
N THR A 82 16.64 -2.95 -2.26
CA THR A 82 16.97 -4.17 -1.50
C THR A 82 15.98 -4.41 -0.38
N SER A 83 15.37 -3.34 0.15
CA SER A 83 14.33 -3.44 1.16
C SER A 83 13.42 -2.24 1.08
N ALA A 84 12.20 -2.41 1.56
CA ALA A 84 11.23 -1.34 1.66
C ALA A 84 10.36 -1.55 2.90
N VAL A 85 9.98 -0.45 3.53
CA VAL A 85 9.09 -0.46 4.70
C VAL A 85 7.98 0.53 4.45
N LEU A 86 6.74 0.06 4.61
CA LEU A 86 5.56 0.91 4.55
C LEU A 86 5.05 1.12 5.97
N GLU A 87 4.96 2.37 6.37
CA GLU A 87 4.40 2.77 7.66
C GLU A 87 3.10 3.52 7.40
N VAL A 88 2.00 3.03 7.95
CA VAL A 88 0.69 3.65 7.78
C VAL A 88 0.24 4.19 9.13
N SER A 89 -0.08 5.47 9.16
CA SER A 89 -0.59 6.14 10.35
C SER A 89 -2.11 6.11 10.36
N THR A 90 -2.69 5.97 11.55
CA THR A 90 -4.14 6.09 11.74
C THR A 90 -4.67 7.48 11.37
N GLU A 91 -3.78 8.45 11.29
CA GLU A 91 -4.13 9.81 10.87
C GLU A 91 -4.21 9.99 9.35
N GLY A 92 -3.97 8.93 8.59
CA GLY A 92 -4.11 8.99 7.15
C GLY A 92 -2.85 9.36 6.40
N LEU A 93 -1.68 9.05 6.95
CA LEU A 93 -0.40 9.28 6.28
C LEU A 93 0.31 7.95 6.06
N ALA A 94 0.77 7.71 4.86
CA ALA A 94 1.63 6.59 4.56
C ALA A 94 3.04 7.08 4.26
N LYS A 95 4.01 6.42 4.84
CA LYS A 95 5.42 6.71 4.63
C LYS A 95 6.08 5.45 4.09
N VAL A 96 6.73 5.57 2.94
CA VAL A 96 7.42 4.43 2.33
C VAL A 96 8.90 4.74 2.29
N LYS A 97 9.70 3.87 2.88
CA LYS A 97 11.15 3.97 2.88
C LYS A 97 11.72 2.87 2.01
N PHE A 98 12.57 3.26 1.06
CA PHE A 98 13.29 2.31 0.22
C PHE A 98 14.77 2.40 0.49
N LYS A 99 15.43 1.26 0.49
CA LYS A 99 16.89 1.20 0.59
C LYS A 99 17.44 0.65 -0.73
N ILE A 100 18.27 1.46 -1.38
CA ILE A 100 18.94 1.08 -2.63
C ILE A 100 20.43 1.28 -2.41
N ASP A 101 21.21 0.20 -2.31
CA ASP A 101 22.63 0.23 -1.96
C ASP A 101 22.84 1.00 -0.66
N ASP A 102 23.54 2.12 -0.70
CA ASP A 102 23.81 2.99 0.46
C ASP A 102 22.85 4.17 0.56
N PHE A 103 21.85 4.23 -0.31
CA PHE A 103 20.91 5.35 -0.35
C PHE A 103 19.56 4.96 0.21
N ASP A 104 18.99 5.86 1.00
CA ASP A 104 17.62 5.74 1.49
C ASP A 104 16.74 6.78 0.81
N SER A 105 15.60 6.34 0.32
CA SER A 105 14.58 7.22 -0.26
C SER A 105 13.31 7.12 0.55
N THR A 106 12.69 8.24 0.85
CA THR A 106 11.45 8.28 1.62
C THR A 106 10.38 9.05 0.86
N TYR A 107 9.20 8.47 0.78
CA TYR A 107 8.03 9.06 0.13
C TYR A 107 6.88 9.13 1.10
N TYR A 108 6.06 10.16 0.98
CA TYR A 108 4.87 10.35 1.80
C TYR A 108 3.66 10.37 0.90
N VAL A 109 2.64 9.60 1.26
CA VAL A 109 1.36 9.56 0.54
C VAL A 109 0.26 9.87 1.54
N VAL A 110 -0.58 10.84 1.22
CA VAL A 110 -1.68 11.25 2.09
C VAL A 110 -2.91 10.45 1.73
N ALA A 111 -3.64 10.00 2.75
CA ALA A 111 -4.89 9.26 2.54
C ALA A 111 -5.91 10.14 1.82
N MET A 112 -6.69 9.49 0.96
CA MET A 112 -7.81 10.16 0.30
C MET A 112 -8.95 10.29 1.28
N GLN A 113 -9.56 11.46 1.32
CA GLN A 113 -10.74 11.67 2.13
C GLN A 113 -11.97 11.25 1.35
N ASP A 114 -12.86 10.52 2.03
CA ASP A 114 -14.16 10.25 1.47
C ASP A 114 -14.96 11.56 1.48
N VAL A 115 -15.26 12.02 0.27
CA VAL A 115 -16.12 13.19 0.11
C VAL A 115 -17.48 12.67 -0.30
N ASP A 116 -18.37 12.61 0.66
CA ASP A 116 -19.73 12.22 0.39
C ASP A 116 -20.51 13.38 -0.22
#